data_3d801897c62b3c1de2f3381952544782
#
_entry.id   3d801897c62b3c1de2f3381952544782
#
_cell.length_a   1.000
_cell.length_b   1.000
_cell.length_c   1.000
_cell.angle_alpha   90.00
_cell.angle_beta   90.00
_cell.angle_gamma   90.00
#
_symmetry.space_group_name_H-M   'P 1'
#
loop_
_entity.id
_entity.type
_entity.pdbx_description
1 polymer ?
#
loop_
_entity_poly.entity_id
_entity_poly.type
_entity_poly.pdbx_seq_one_letter_code
_entity_poly.pdbx_strand_id
1 'polypeptide(L)'
;MSIFEALLQHDRVPNFYRVENTRSAPKLEDVAAETRRVMQESGTLEQLKPGQSVCIAAGSREIANIALIVRTVCEVVREHGAEPFIIPAMGSHAGAQAEGQKKILADFGITEEYTGAPIRSSMETVQVGVTKPHGFPARIDRYAAEADWIIPIGRIKPHTDIRGPIQSGILKMIVIGMGKQFGADICHAEGFPSMSQNIVEIGLEIIANTNILCGMASMENGYHETYRVVAVAPDKILETEKELLPDAAAQLFIGKRVSAVHCLLSLQKMIPYFIMCTSRIQGRIIKSSGNTRAFLRKGSEYVIIVLSLKSDRKVLHIRQAVGSHFRKEVRTCLLL
;
A
#
# COMPACT_ATOMS: atom_id res chain seq x y z
N MET A 1 -29.24 22.25 18.06
CA MET A 1 -27.97 21.71 18.57
C MET A 1 -27.82 20.30 18.04
N SER A 2 -26.77 20.02 17.30
CA SER A 2 -26.52 18.67 16.80
C SER A 2 -26.14 17.74 17.94
N ILE A 3 -26.35 16.43 17.80
CA ILE A 3 -25.89 15.42 18.77
C ILE A 3 -24.39 15.58 19.07
N PHE A 4 -23.60 16.00 18.08
CA PHE A 4 -22.17 16.26 18.24
C PHE A 4 -21.89 17.48 19.13
N GLU A 5 -22.63 18.57 18.97
CA GLU A 5 -22.48 19.75 19.81
C GLU A 5 -22.83 19.44 21.26
N ALA A 6 -23.90 18.68 21.50
CA ALA A 6 -24.28 18.26 22.88
C ALA A 6 -23.23 17.35 23.52
N LEU A 7 -22.60 16.44 22.75
CA LEU A 7 -21.56 15.53 23.25
C LEU A 7 -20.23 16.24 23.54
N LEU A 8 -19.93 17.32 22.80
CA LEU A 8 -18.68 18.07 22.92
C LEU A 8 -18.76 19.27 23.86
N GLN A 9 -19.92 19.59 24.37
CA GLN A 9 -20.17 20.77 25.21
C GLN A 9 -19.24 20.89 26.42
N HIS A 10 -18.80 19.77 26.99
CA HIS A 10 -17.94 19.71 28.17
C HIS A 10 -16.49 19.31 27.85
N ASP A 11 -16.17 19.16 26.60
CA ASP A 11 -14.83 18.73 26.17
C ASP A 11 -13.96 19.94 25.79
N ARG A 12 -12.80 20.04 26.42
CA ARG A 12 -11.76 21.00 25.96
C ARG A 12 -10.97 20.38 24.81
N VAL A 13 -10.88 21.09 23.70
CA VAL A 13 -9.97 20.72 22.61
C VAL A 13 -8.55 20.71 23.17
N PRO A 14 -7.80 19.60 23.07
CA PRO A 14 -6.42 19.56 23.53
C PRO A 14 -5.56 20.52 22.69
N ASN A 15 -4.51 21.03 23.27
CA ASN A 15 -3.54 21.82 22.53
C ASN A 15 -2.88 20.93 21.47
N PHE A 16 -2.74 21.44 20.24
CA PHE A 16 -2.00 20.82 19.19
C PHE A 16 -0.60 21.42 19.15
N TYR A 17 0.39 20.54 19.08
CA TYR A 17 1.78 20.93 18.91
C TYR A 17 2.23 20.52 17.52
N ARG A 18 2.86 21.44 16.81
CA ARG A 18 3.54 21.12 15.55
C ARG A 18 4.81 20.35 15.89
N VAL A 19 4.92 19.13 15.36
CA VAL A 19 6.12 18.31 15.49
C VAL A 19 6.83 18.34 14.16
N GLU A 20 8.08 18.78 14.16
CA GLU A 20 8.94 18.71 12.98
C GLU A 20 9.80 17.45 13.03
N ASN A 21 9.76 16.67 11.96
CA ASN A 21 10.65 15.53 11.81
C ASN A 21 11.91 16.00 11.08
N THR A 22 13.04 16.05 11.78
CA THR A 22 14.32 16.54 11.24
C THR A 22 15.23 15.42 10.74
N ARG A 23 14.74 14.18 10.65
CA ARG A 23 15.55 13.07 10.16
C ARG A 23 15.75 13.17 8.65
N SER A 24 17.00 12.96 8.21
CA SER A 24 17.26 12.75 6.79
C SER A 24 16.70 11.39 6.35
N ALA A 25 16.15 11.35 5.15
CA ALA A 25 15.68 10.14 4.51
C ALA A 25 16.20 10.10 3.06
N PRO A 26 16.53 8.94 2.52
CA PRO A 26 16.95 8.83 1.13
C PRO A 26 15.79 9.25 0.22
N LYS A 27 16.11 9.93 -0.88
CA LYS A 27 15.20 10.25 -1.97
C LYS A 27 15.93 10.27 -3.30
N LEU A 28 15.21 10.03 -4.37
CA LEU A 28 15.73 10.21 -5.73
C LEU A 28 15.60 11.67 -6.12
N GLU A 29 16.65 12.24 -6.71
CA GLU A 29 16.62 13.59 -7.26
C GLU A 29 15.90 13.61 -8.63
N ASP A 30 16.08 12.56 -9.44
CA ASP A 30 15.43 12.40 -10.74
C ASP A 30 14.80 11.00 -10.88
N VAL A 31 13.50 10.96 -10.61
CA VAL A 31 12.72 9.71 -10.69
C VAL A 31 12.54 9.23 -12.13
N ALA A 32 12.48 10.15 -13.10
CA ALA A 32 12.32 9.77 -14.51
C ALA A 32 13.61 9.12 -15.04
N ALA A 33 14.76 9.74 -14.78
CA ALA A 33 16.05 9.16 -15.18
C ALA A 33 16.28 7.79 -14.54
N GLU A 34 15.96 7.64 -13.25
CA GLU A 34 16.08 6.36 -12.55
C GLU A 34 15.11 5.30 -13.12
N THR A 35 13.85 5.67 -13.40
CA THR A 35 12.88 4.77 -14.03
C THR A 35 13.39 4.26 -15.36
N ARG A 36 13.92 5.14 -16.20
CA ARG A 36 14.51 4.80 -17.49
C ARG A 36 15.71 3.87 -17.33
N ARG A 37 16.61 4.21 -16.42
CA ARG A 37 17.83 3.42 -16.15
C ARG A 37 17.49 1.98 -15.74
N VAL A 38 16.61 1.80 -14.76
CA VAL A 38 16.27 0.44 -14.26
C VAL A 38 15.54 -0.38 -15.33
N MET A 39 14.72 0.23 -16.18
CA MET A 39 14.10 -0.47 -17.30
C MET A 39 15.15 -0.96 -18.32
N GLN A 40 16.10 -0.13 -18.68
CA GLN A 40 17.19 -0.49 -19.58
C GLN A 40 18.06 -1.61 -19.01
N GLU A 41 18.42 -1.51 -17.72
CA GLU A 41 19.24 -2.52 -17.03
C GLU A 41 18.49 -3.84 -16.77
N SER A 42 17.17 -3.86 -16.86
CA SER A 42 16.39 -5.10 -16.67
C SER A 42 16.65 -6.17 -17.72
N GLY A 43 17.15 -5.78 -18.88
CA GLY A 43 17.39 -6.67 -20.05
C GLY A 43 16.09 -7.18 -20.69
N THR A 44 14.91 -6.73 -20.21
CA THR A 44 13.62 -7.23 -20.71
C THR A 44 13.15 -6.48 -21.96
N LEU A 45 13.62 -5.26 -22.19
CA LEU A 45 13.21 -4.42 -23.32
C LEU A 45 13.64 -4.98 -24.68
N GLU A 46 14.68 -5.81 -24.73
CA GLU A 46 15.14 -6.49 -25.96
C GLU A 46 14.10 -7.44 -26.54
N GLN A 47 13.10 -7.84 -25.75
CA GLN A 47 12.00 -8.70 -26.19
C GLN A 47 10.92 -7.93 -26.97
N LEU A 48 10.89 -6.60 -26.87
CA LEU A 48 9.92 -5.76 -27.55
C LEU A 48 10.20 -5.75 -29.08
N LYS A 49 9.12 -5.84 -29.85
CA LYS A 49 9.17 -5.70 -31.31
C LYS A 49 8.29 -4.52 -31.74
N PRO A 50 8.66 -3.83 -32.79
CA PRO A 50 7.85 -2.75 -33.34
C PRO A 50 6.40 -3.18 -33.62
N GLY A 51 5.46 -2.31 -33.22
CA GLY A 51 4.02 -2.51 -33.38
C GLY A 51 3.36 -3.42 -32.33
N GLN A 52 4.11 -4.02 -31.40
CA GLN A 52 3.52 -4.79 -30.30
C GLN A 52 2.82 -3.87 -29.29
N SER A 53 1.69 -4.33 -28.80
CA SER A 53 0.93 -3.66 -27.76
C SER A 53 1.51 -3.95 -26.36
N VAL A 54 1.65 -2.90 -25.53
CA VAL A 54 2.17 -3.03 -24.17
C VAL A 54 1.16 -2.45 -23.19
N CYS A 55 0.56 -3.29 -22.37
CA CYS A 55 -0.36 -2.92 -21.32
C CYS A 55 0.40 -2.45 -20.08
N ILE A 56 0.24 -1.18 -19.69
CA ILE A 56 0.80 -0.62 -18.46
C ILE A 56 -0.30 -0.61 -17.39
N ALA A 57 -0.17 -1.49 -16.40
CA ALA A 57 -1.15 -1.64 -15.34
C ALA A 57 -0.80 -0.72 -14.16
N ALA A 58 -1.49 0.43 -14.07
CA ALA A 58 -1.22 1.45 -13.07
C ALA A 58 -2.03 1.24 -11.79
N GLY A 59 -1.33 1.23 -10.66
CA GLY A 59 -1.93 1.05 -9.33
C GLY A 59 -2.62 2.28 -8.76
N SER A 60 -3.23 2.13 -7.63
CA SER A 60 -4.34 2.94 -7.14
C SER A 60 -4.10 3.66 -5.86
N ARG A 61 -3.09 3.96 -5.28
CA ARG A 61 -3.09 4.76 -4.03
C ARG A 61 -1.81 5.57 -3.90
N GLU A 62 -1.98 6.88 -3.99
CA GLU A 62 -1.00 7.87 -3.52
C GLU A 62 0.45 7.37 -3.60
N ILE A 63 0.82 6.83 -4.78
CA ILE A 63 2.21 6.48 -5.07
C ILE A 63 2.88 7.76 -5.51
N ALA A 64 3.91 8.17 -4.79
CA ALA A 64 4.68 9.35 -5.14
C ALA A 64 5.22 9.23 -6.58
N ASN A 65 5.07 10.29 -7.35
CA ASN A 65 5.54 10.36 -8.74
C ASN A 65 4.92 9.34 -9.70
N ILE A 66 3.76 8.72 -9.37
CA ILE A 66 3.18 7.66 -10.21
C ILE A 66 2.93 8.11 -11.65
N ALA A 67 2.42 9.32 -11.86
CA ALA A 67 2.18 9.85 -13.18
C ALA A 67 3.48 9.97 -13.99
N LEU A 68 4.56 10.45 -13.35
CA LEU A 68 5.87 10.57 -13.96
C LEU A 68 6.47 9.21 -14.31
N ILE A 69 6.36 8.24 -13.39
CA ILE A 69 6.82 6.85 -13.63
C ILE A 69 6.07 6.24 -14.80
N VAL A 70 4.72 6.32 -14.81
CA VAL A 70 3.89 5.77 -15.90
C VAL A 70 4.23 6.43 -17.24
N ARG A 71 4.36 7.75 -17.27
CA ARG A 71 4.77 8.50 -18.47
C ARG A 71 6.13 8.02 -18.99
N THR A 72 7.13 7.93 -18.11
CA THR A 72 8.49 7.48 -18.49
C THR A 72 8.46 6.05 -19.02
N VAL A 73 7.68 5.15 -18.41
CA VAL A 73 7.49 3.78 -18.93
C VAL A 73 6.88 3.80 -20.33
N CYS A 74 5.84 4.63 -20.57
CA CYS A 74 5.25 4.81 -21.90
C CYS A 74 6.25 5.34 -22.92
N GLU A 75 7.11 6.28 -22.53
CA GLU A 75 8.15 6.84 -23.39
C GLU A 75 9.17 5.77 -23.79
N VAL A 76 9.68 5.01 -22.80
CA VAL A 76 10.66 3.92 -23.05
C VAL A 76 10.07 2.84 -23.96
N VAL A 77 8.83 2.44 -23.75
CA VAL A 77 8.15 1.46 -24.62
C VAL A 77 8.06 1.96 -26.05
N ARG A 78 7.67 3.24 -26.27
CA ARG A 78 7.60 3.83 -27.62
C ARG A 78 8.96 3.95 -28.30
N GLU A 79 10.01 4.26 -27.56
CA GLU A 79 11.39 4.32 -28.07
C GLU A 79 11.86 2.97 -28.64
N HIS A 80 11.28 1.86 -28.15
CA HIS A 80 11.50 0.51 -28.69
C HIS A 80 10.52 0.13 -29.81
N GLY A 81 9.72 1.10 -30.29
CA GLY A 81 8.77 0.90 -31.38
C GLY A 81 7.47 0.20 -31.00
N ALA A 82 7.23 -0.07 -29.73
CA ALA A 82 6.01 -0.71 -29.25
C ALA A 82 4.94 0.32 -28.87
N GLU A 83 3.69 -0.11 -28.79
CA GLU A 83 2.52 0.74 -28.58
C GLU A 83 1.98 0.59 -27.14
N PRO A 84 2.28 1.54 -26.23
CA PRO A 84 1.80 1.48 -24.86
C PRO A 84 0.34 1.92 -24.77
N PHE A 85 -0.42 1.23 -23.92
CA PHE A 85 -1.69 1.70 -23.40
C PHE A 85 -1.78 1.44 -21.90
N ILE A 86 -2.64 2.19 -21.19
CA ILE A 86 -2.73 2.16 -19.74
C ILE A 86 -4.05 1.53 -19.32
N ILE A 87 -4.02 0.69 -18.30
CA ILE A 87 -5.21 0.21 -17.60
C ILE A 87 -5.16 0.59 -16.12
N PRO A 88 -6.31 0.88 -15.48
CA PRO A 88 -6.37 0.97 -14.02
C PRO A 88 -6.26 -0.43 -13.42
N ALA A 89 -5.25 -0.64 -12.56
CA ALA A 89 -5.06 -1.88 -11.80
C ALA A 89 -5.37 -1.62 -10.33
N MET A 90 -6.65 -1.56 -9.99
CA MET A 90 -7.15 -1.01 -8.73
C MET A 90 -8.08 -1.95 -7.95
N GLY A 91 -8.22 -3.20 -8.38
CA GLY A 91 -9.14 -4.12 -7.71
C GLY A 91 -10.58 -3.61 -7.72
N SER A 92 -11.21 -3.55 -6.55
CA SER A 92 -12.58 -3.09 -6.33
C SER A 92 -12.74 -1.58 -6.09
N HIS A 93 -11.69 -0.77 -6.26
CA HIS A 93 -11.77 0.67 -5.98
C HIS A 93 -12.81 1.38 -6.86
N ALA A 94 -13.25 2.57 -6.44
CA ALA A 94 -14.30 3.35 -7.10
C ALA A 94 -15.62 2.56 -7.27
N GLY A 95 -15.97 1.72 -6.29
CA GLY A 95 -17.17 0.90 -6.33
C GLY A 95 -17.16 -0.13 -7.47
N ALA A 96 -16.00 -0.57 -7.92
CA ALA A 96 -15.80 -1.48 -9.03
C ALA A 96 -16.44 -0.98 -10.34
N GLN A 97 -16.28 0.31 -10.64
CA GLN A 97 -16.77 0.93 -11.85
C GLN A 97 -15.62 1.40 -12.73
N ALA A 98 -15.66 1.04 -14.02
CA ALA A 98 -14.61 1.35 -14.98
C ALA A 98 -14.33 2.86 -15.09
N GLU A 99 -15.38 3.67 -15.24
CA GLU A 99 -15.27 5.13 -15.32
C GLU A 99 -14.75 5.74 -14.02
N GLY A 100 -15.16 5.19 -12.87
CA GLY A 100 -14.65 5.61 -11.57
C GLY A 100 -13.15 5.35 -11.42
N GLN A 101 -12.67 4.21 -11.92
CA GLN A 101 -11.24 3.88 -11.91
C GLN A 101 -10.44 4.76 -12.88
N LYS A 102 -10.99 5.06 -14.07
CA LYS A 102 -10.37 6.01 -15.02
C LYS A 102 -10.26 7.41 -14.40
N LYS A 103 -11.30 7.86 -13.68
CA LYS A 103 -11.25 9.13 -12.95
C LYS A 103 -10.16 9.15 -11.88
N ILE A 104 -9.98 8.08 -11.12
CA ILE A 104 -8.89 7.97 -10.11
C ILE A 104 -7.52 8.11 -10.78
N LEU A 105 -7.29 7.52 -11.96
CA LEU A 105 -6.04 7.73 -12.71
C LEU A 105 -5.83 9.22 -13.01
N ALA A 106 -6.86 9.89 -13.50
CA ALA A 106 -6.81 11.33 -13.81
C ALA A 106 -6.54 12.16 -12.55
N ASP A 107 -7.15 11.84 -11.42
CA ASP A 107 -6.91 12.50 -10.12
C ASP A 107 -5.44 12.35 -9.65
N PHE A 108 -4.75 11.29 -10.09
CA PHE A 108 -3.31 11.09 -9.87
C PHE A 108 -2.42 11.70 -10.96
N GLY A 109 -3.00 12.44 -11.90
CA GLY A 109 -2.28 13.04 -13.02
C GLY A 109 -1.95 12.07 -14.16
N ILE A 110 -2.46 10.85 -14.14
CA ILE A 110 -2.32 9.89 -15.24
C ILE A 110 -3.46 10.15 -16.23
N THR A 111 -3.19 10.95 -17.25
CA THR A 111 -4.11 11.27 -18.35
C THR A 111 -3.50 10.87 -19.69
N GLU A 112 -4.34 10.67 -20.70
CA GLU A 112 -3.86 10.36 -22.06
C GLU A 112 -2.98 11.48 -22.62
N GLU A 113 -3.31 12.73 -22.30
CA GLU A 113 -2.51 13.90 -22.69
C GLU A 113 -1.13 13.90 -22.04
N TYR A 114 -1.05 13.65 -20.73
CA TYR A 114 0.20 13.67 -19.99
C TYR A 114 1.12 12.51 -20.36
N THR A 115 0.58 11.31 -20.52
CA THR A 115 1.34 10.07 -20.76
C THR A 115 1.58 9.80 -22.25
N GLY A 116 0.78 10.42 -23.11
CA GLY A 116 0.74 10.17 -24.55
C GLY A 116 0.21 8.76 -24.93
N ALA A 117 -0.39 8.04 -24.00
CA ALA A 117 -0.89 6.67 -24.20
C ALA A 117 -2.39 6.59 -23.90
N PRO A 118 -3.19 5.84 -24.69
CA PRO A 118 -4.62 5.70 -24.45
C PRO A 118 -4.89 4.97 -23.13
N ILE A 119 -5.96 5.36 -22.43
CA ILE A 119 -6.39 4.72 -21.18
C ILE A 119 -7.62 3.85 -21.48
N ARG A 120 -7.44 2.54 -21.33
CA ARG A 120 -8.51 1.54 -21.48
C ARG A 120 -8.97 1.09 -20.10
N SER A 121 -10.24 1.26 -19.77
CA SER A 121 -10.78 0.86 -18.48
C SER A 121 -11.93 -0.12 -18.63
N SER A 122 -11.86 -1.23 -17.95
CA SER A 122 -12.90 -2.26 -17.91
C SER A 122 -12.90 -2.93 -16.53
N MET A 123 -14.04 -3.50 -16.14
CA MET A 123 -14.14 -4.41 -14.99
C MET A 123 -14.19 -5.88 -15.42
N GLU A 124 -14.21 -6.15 -16.72
CA GLU A 124 -14.20 -7.51 -17.25
C GLU A 124 -12.83 -8.16 -17.06
N THR A 125 -12.85 -9.42 -16.68
CA THR A 125 -11.63 -10.22 -16.47
C THR A 125 -11.67 -11.52 -17.25
N VAL A 126 -10.51 -11.97 -17.68
CA VAL A 126 -10.30 -13.27 -18.36
C VAL A 126 -9.59 -14.20 -17.40
N GLN A 127 -10.03 -15.46 -17.37
CA GLN A 127 -9.31 -16.51 -16.65
C GLN A 127 -8.13 -17.01 -17.47
N VAL A 128 -6.94 -16.92 -16.88
CA VAL A 128 -5.68 -17.31 -17.54
C VAL A 128 -5.08 -18.59 -16.97
N GLY A 129 -5.61 -19.07 -15.82
CA GLY A 129 -5.14 -20.29 -15.19
C GLY A 129 -6.00 -20.70 -14.01
N VAL A 130 -5.62 -21.81 -13.37
CA VAL A 130 -6.17 -22.30 -12.10
C VAL A 130 -5.03 -22.81 -11.25
N THR A 131 -4.90 -22.27 -10.05
CA THR A 131 -3.78 -22.58 -9.15
C THR A 131 -3.82 -24.02 -8.62
N LYS A 132 -2.68 -24.49 -8.18
CA LYS A 132 -2.53 -25.75 -7.43
C LYS A 132 -1.77 -25.44 -6.13
N PRO A 133 -2.17 -25.96 -4.96
CA PRO A 133 -3.21 -27.00 -4.74
C PRO A 133 -4.64 -26.48 -4.50
N HIS A 134 -4.84 -25.15 -4.28
CA HIS A 134 -6.12 -24.64 -3.79
C HIS A 134 -7.19 -24.45 -4.88
N GLY A 135 -6.83 -24.51 -6.16
CA GLY A 135 -7.79 -24.39 -7.26
C GLY A 135 -8.35 -22.99 -7.46
N PHE A 136 -7.62 -21.95 -7.03
CA PHE A 136 -8.06 -20.58 -7.26
C PHE A 136 -8.05 -20.23 -8.75
N PRO A 137 -9.13 -19.64 -9.28
CA PRO A 137 -9.12 -19.11 -10.64
C PRO A 137 -8.22 -17.88 -10.72
N ALA A 138 -7.17 -17.95 -11.53
CA ALA A 138 -6.28 -16.84 -11.83
C ALA A 138 -6.89 -16.00 -12.96
N ARG A 139 -7.22 -14.74 -12.69
CA ARG A 139 -7.90 -13.86 -13.64
C ARG A 139 -7.20 -12.50 -13.72
N ILE A 140 -7.17 -11.90 -14.92
CA ILE A 140 -6.65 -10.57 -15.16
C ILE A 140 -7.64 -9.74 -16.01
N ASP A 141 -7.44 -8.43 -16.03
CA ASP A 141 -8.13 -7.48 -16.91
C ASP A 141 -8.11 -7.96 -18.36
N ARG A 142 -9.25 -7.85 -19.06
CA ARG A 142 -9.38 -8.32 -20.44
C ARG A 142 -8.40 -7.65 -21.39
N TYR A 143 -8.18 -6.33 -21.25
CA TYR A 143 -7.22 -5.62 -22.10
C TYR A 143 -5.78 -6.03 -21.83
N ALA A 144 -5.46 -6.38 -20.57
CA ALA A 144 -4.16 -6.96 -20.25
C ALA A 144 -3.99 -8.36 -20.86
N ALA A 145 -5.04 -9.17 -20.88
CA ALA A 145 -5.01 -10.49 -21.49
C ALA A 145 -4.88 -10.47 -23.03
N GLU A 146 -5.35 -9.39 -23.66
CA GLU A 146 -5.26 -9.17 -25.11
C GLU A 146 -3.93 -8.54 -25.55
N ALA A 147 -3.12 -8.01 -24.63
CA ALA A 147 -1.87 -7.33 -24.95
C ALA A 147 -0.74 -8.32 -25.25
N ASP A 148 0.19 -7.91 -26.14
CA ASP A 148 1.41 -8.70 -26.39
C ASP A 148 2.30 -8.77 -25.15
N TRP A 149 2.35 -7.66 -24.37
CA TRP A 149 3.14 -7.55 -23.15
C TRP A 149 2.40 -6.77 -22.06
N ILE A 150 2.76 -7.07 -20.80
CA ILE A 150 2.19 -6.42 -19.63
C ILE A 150 3.30 -5.88 -18.73
N ILE A 151 3.17 -4.66 -18.24
CA ILE A 151 4.04 -4.04 -17.23
C ILE A 151 3.17 -3.61 -16.03
N PRO A 152 3.05 -4.43 -14.97
CA PRO A 152 2.39 -4.02 -13.74
C PRO A 152 3.29 -3.05 -12.95
N ILE A 153 2.70 -1.93 -12.48
CA ILE A 153 3.38 -0.92 -11.67
C ILE A 153 2.77 -0.89 -10.28
N GLY A 154 3.59 -1.13 -9.25
CA GLY A 154 3.15 -1.15 -7.86
C GLY A 154 4.07 -0.37 -6.93
N ARG A 155 3.74 -0.42 -5.64
CA ARG A 155 4.59 0.11 -4.58
C ARG A 155 4.90 -0.98 -3.55
N ILE A 156 6.18 -1.27 -3.35
CA ILE A 156 6.62 -2.20 -2.29
C ILE A 156 6.55 -1.46 -0.97
N LYS A 157 5.70 -1.95 -0.08
CA LYS A 157 5.56 -1.43 1.29
C LYS A 157 4.91 -2.45 2.22
N PRO A 158 5.13 -2.33 3.55
CA PRO A 158 4.36 -3.10 4.51
C PRO A 158 2.87 -2.72 4.45
N HIS A 159 2.03 -3.70 4.69
CA HIS A 159 0.57 -3.54 4.73
C HIS A 159 0.07 -3.51 6.19
N THR A 160 -1.05 -2.83 6.42
CA THR A 160 -1.65 -2.73 7.76
C THR A 160 -2.15 -4.07 8.30
N ASP A 161 -2.69 -4.92 7.45
CA ASP A 161 -3.37 -6.16 7.83
C ASP A 161 -2.74 -7.42 7.24
N ILE A 162 -2.18 -7.36 6.01
CA ILE A 162 -1.52 -8.51 5.38
C ILE A 162 -0.17 -8.75 6.07
N ARG A 163 0.06 -10.00 6.46
CA ARG A 163 1.33 -10.46 7.03
C ARG A 163 1.88 -11.60 6.19
N GLY A 164 3.20 -11.64 6.04
CA GLY A 164 3.88 -12.66 5.26
C GLY A 164 5.01 -12.07 4.42
N PRO A 165 5.60 -12.89 3.55
CA PRO A 165 6.73 -12.47 2.71
C PRO A 165 6.33 -11.41 1.68
N ILE A 166 5.07 -11.41 1.24
CA ILE A 166 4.50 -10.41 0.32
C ILE A 166 3.37 -9.69 1.01
N GLN A 167 3.35 -8.36 0.94
CA GLN A 167 2.32 -7.53 1.56
C GLN A 167 1.71 -6.53 0.58
N SER A 168 2.49 -5.63 0.02
CA SER A 168 2.12 -4.74 -1.10
C SER A 168 3.29 -4.64 -2.06
N GLY A 169 3.03 -4.74 -3.35
CA GLY A 169 4.05 -4.73 -4.38
C GLY A 169 3.48 -5.11 -5.74
N ILE A 170 4.34 -5.63 -6.60
CA ILE A 170 4.03 -6.03 -7.98
C ILE A 170 3.05 -7.21 -8.00
N LEU A 171 3.31 -8.27 -7.19
CA LEU A 171 2.42 -9.44 -7.11
C LEU A 171 1.01 -9.06 -6.70
N LYS A 172 0.86 -8.15 -5.73
CA LYS A 172 -0.46 -7.66 -5.36
C LYS A 172 -1.14 -6.89 -6.50
N MET A 173 -0.37 -6.17 -7.31
CA MET A 173 -0.90 -5.48 -8.49
C MET A 173 -1.34 -6.47 -9.58
N ILE A 174 -0.57 -7.54 -9.77
CA ILE A 174 -0.92 -8.61 -10.70
C ILE A 174 -2.24 -9.28 -10.28
N VAL A 175 -2.37 -9.70 -9.02
CA VAL A 175 -3.48 -10.52 -8.54
C VAL A 175 -4.73 -9.69 -8.24
N ILE A 176 -4.59 -8.66 -7.41
CA ILE A 176 -5.73 -7.85 -6.94
C ILE A 176 -5.97 -6.69 -7.89
N GLY A 177 -4.90 -5.99 -8.32
CA GLY A 177 -5.00 -4.84 -9.18
C GLY A 177 -5.63 -5.16 -10.52
N MET A 178 -4.97 -6.02 -11.31
CA MET A 178 -5.44 -6.48 -12.62
C MET A 178 -6.60 -7.48 -12.50
N GLY A 179 -6.67 -8.27 -11.41
CA GLY A 179 -7.80 -9.17 -11.15
C GLY A 179 -9.12 -8.47 -10.85
N LYS A 180 -9.11 -7.14 -10.76
CA LYS A 180 -10.29 -6.30 -10.51
C LYS A 180 -11.02 -6.71 -9.22
N GLN A 181 -12.34 -6.52 -9.17
CA GLN A 181 -13.12 -6.94 -8.01
C GLN A 181 -12.99 -8.44 -7.78
N PHE A 182 -13.02 -9.26 -8.83
CA PHE A 182 -12.93 -10.70 -8.72
C PHE A 182 -11.62 -11.16 -8.03
N GLY A 183 -10.48 -10.62 -8.44
CA GLY A 183 -9.19 -10.92 -7.80
C GLY A 183 -9.13 -10.46 -6.34
N ALA A 184 -9.75 -9.32 -6.04
CA ALA A 184 -9.86 -8.86 -4.66
C ALA A 184 -10.72 -9.81 -3.81
N ASP A 185 -11.88 -10.23 -4.30
CA ASP A 185 -12.82 -11.09 -3.59
C ASP A 185 -12.21 -12.46 -3.27
N ILE A 186 -11.53 -13.09 -4.25
CA ILE A 186 -10.85 -14.38 -4.04
C ILE A 186 -9.76 -14.25 -2.96
N CYS A 187 -8.91 -13.24 -3.05
CA CYS A 187 -7.85 -13.05 -2.05
C CYS A 187 -8.40 -12.78 -0.66
N HIS A 188 -9.58 -12.18 -0.54
CA HIS A 188 -10.23 -11.88 0.73
C HIS A 188 -11.07 -13.00 1.29
N ALA A 189 -11.48 -13.99 0.49
CA ALA A 189 -12.41 -15.05 0.88
C ALA A 189 -11.96 -15.84 2.12
N GLU A 190 -10.65 -16.10 2.25
CA GLU A 190 -10.07 -16.82 3.38
C GLU A 190 -9.55 -15.89 4.49
N GLY A 191 -9.77 -14.59 4.36
CA GLY A 191 -9.33 -13.58 5.33
C GLY A 191 -7.85 -13.21 5.24
N PHE A 192 -7.43 -12.29 6.09
CA PHE A 192 -6.08 -11.71 6.05
C PHE A 192 -4.92 -12.67 6.39
N PRO A 193 -5.09 -13.70 7.25
CA PRO A 193 -4.00 -14.63 7.55
C PRO A 193 -3.47 -15.36 6.31
N SER A 194 -4.33 -15.80 5.40
CA SER A 194 -3.97 -16.54 4.18
C SER A 194 -3.58 -15.62 3.02
N MET A 195 -3.90 -14.32 3.11
CA MET A 195 -3.87 -13.40 1.97
C MET A 195 -2.50 -13.28 1.30
N SER A 196 -1.40 -13.28 2.08
CA SER A 196 -0.06 -13.23 1.51
C SER A 196 0.27 -14.47 0.69
N GLN A 197 -0.16 -15.64 1.15
CA GLN A 197 0.04 -16.92 0.45
C GLN A 197 -0.82 -16.98 -0.80
N ASN A 198 -2.09 -16.59 -0.71
CA ASN A 198 -3.01 -16.55 -1.85
C ASN A 198 -2.50 -15.60 -2.96
N ILE A 199 -1.96 -14.44 -2.59
CA ILE A 199 -1.34 -13.51 -3.55
C ILE A 199 -0.15 -14.18 -4.25
N VAL A 200 0.70 -14.90 -3.52
CA VAL A 200 1.85 -15.58 -4.11
C VAL A 200 1.38 -16.69 -5.07
N GLU A 201 0.48 -17.55 -4.63
CA GLU A 201 0.00 -18.68 -5.42
C GLU A 201 -0.68 -18.23 -6.73
N ILE A 202 -1.64 -17.30 -6.62
CA ILE A 202 -2.35 -16.77 -7.78
C ILE A 202 -1.42 -15.94 -8.68
N GLY A 203 -0.51 -15.17 -8.07
CA GLY A 203 0.43 -14.33 -8.80
C GLY A 203 1.40 -15.13 -9.66
N LEU A 204 1.95 -16.21 -9.12
CA LEU A 204 2.84 -17.10 -9.87
C LEU A 204 2.09 -17.82 -11.01
N GLU A 205 0.83 -18.22 -10.80
CA GLU A 205 -0.01 -18.79 -11.85
C GLU A 205 -0.27 -17.78 -12.98
N ILE A 206 -0.57 -16.51 -12.65
CA ILE A 206 -0.74 -15.46 -13.66
C ILE A 206 0.57 -15.23 -14.43
N ILE A 207 1.70 -15.11 -13.73
CA ILE A 207 3.02 -14.90 -14.38
C ILE A 207 3.34 -16.04 -15.34
N ALA A 208 3.05 -17.28 -14.98
CA ALA A 208 3.32 -18.44 -15.80
C ALA A 208 2.46 -18.52 -17.08
N ASN A 209 1.27 -17.90 -17.08
CA ASN A 209 0.29 -18.00 -18.15
C ASN A 209 0.07 -16.68 -18.91
N THR A 210 0.88 -15.65 -18.65
CA THR A 210 0.74 -14.35 -19.31
C THR A 210 2.11 -13.78 -19.69
N ASN A 211 2.11 -12.84 -20.62
CA ASN A 211 3.32 -12.21 -21.11
C ASN A 211 3.67 -10.96 -20.29
N ILE A 212 4.08 -11.13 -19.02
CA ILE A 212 4.63 -10.02 -18.26
C ILE A 212 6.04 -9.72 -18.76
N LEU A 213 6.27 -8.51 -19.27
CA LEU A 213 7.58 -8.07 -19.74
C LEU A 213 8.53 -7.84 -18.57
N CYS A 214 8.10 -7.03 -17.62
CA CYS A 214 8.77 -6.80 -16.34
C CYS A 214 7.76 -6.26 -15.33
N GLY A 215 8.03 -6.45 -14.05
CA GLY A 215 7.32 -5.78 -12.98
C GLY A 215 8.03 -4.50 -12.57
N MET A 216 7.31 -3.40 -12.43
CA MET A 216 7.85 -2.13 -11.94
C MET A 216 7.38 -1.86 -10.52
N ALA A 217 8.29 -1.43 -9.65
CA ALA A 217 7.89 -0.97 -8.32
C ALA A 217 8.63 0.27 -7.87
N SER A 218 7.90 1.14 -7.17
CA SER A 218 8.47 2.24 -6.41
C SER A 218 8.55 1.90 -4.92
N MET A 219 9.48 2.54 -4.22
CA MET A 219 9.60 2.52 -2.77
C MET A 219 9.69 3.96 -2.27
N GLU A 220 8.99 4.24 -1.16
CA GLU A 220 8.85 5.58 -0.60
C GLU A 220 9.39 5.65 0.82
N ASN A 221 9.98 6.78 1.15
CA ASN A 221 10.40 7.09 2.51
C ASN A 221 9.22 7.58 3.39
N GLY A 222 9.49 7.89 4.65
CA GLY A 222 8.48 8.37 5.59
C GLY A 222 7.90 9.76 5.28
N TYR A 223 8.45 10.47 4.31
CA TYR A 223 7.94 11.76 3.80
C TYR A 223 7.12 11.63 2.52
N HIS A 224 6.81 10.41 2.09
CA HIS A 224 6.13 10.11 0.82
C HIS A 224 6.93 10.55 -0.43
N GLU A 225 8.26 10.51 -0.34
CA GLU A 225 9.13 10.77 -1.47
C GLU A 225 9.67 9.44 -2.01
N THR A 226 9.73 9.30 -3.33
CA THR A 226 10.31 8.12 -3.99
C THR A 226 11.82 8.08 -3.73
N TYR A 227 12.31 7.00 -3.11
CA TYR A 227 13.75 6.84 -2.90
C TYR A 227 14.36 5.69 -3.73
N ARG A 228 13.52 4.85 -4.30
CA ARG A 228 13.96 3.74 -5.15
C ARG A 228 12.90 3.36 -6.15
N VAL A 229 13.31 3.04 -7.37
CA VAL A 229 12.50 2.40 -8.40
C VAL A 229 13.22 1.13 -8.82
N VAL A 230 12.49 0.06 -9.13
CA VAL A 230 13.04 -1.19 -9.63
C VAL A 230 12.23 -1.69 -10.82
N ALA A 231 12.91 -2.28 -11.79
CA ALA A 231 12.33 -3.06 -12.87
C ALA A 231 12.82 -4.51 -12.71
N VAL A 232 11.90 -5.46 -12.66
CA VAL A 232 12.18 -6.83 -12.25
C VAL A 232 11.65 -7.81 -13.31
N ALA A 233 12.49 -8.71 -13.77
CA ALA A 233 12.07 -9.79 -14.67
C ALA A 233 11.01 -10.68 -13.99
N PRO A 234 10.06 -11.25 -14.75
CA PRO A 234 8.90 -11.95 -14.20
C PRO A 234 9.25 -13.06 -13.21
N ASP A 235 10.28 -13.84 -13.52
CA ASP A 235 10.77 -14.96 -12.70
C ASP A 235 11.41 -14.54 -11.37
N LYS A 236 11.78 -13.28 -11.25
CA LYS A 236 12.43 -12.73 -10.04
C LYS A 236 11.52 -11.85 -9.18
N ILE A 237 10.29 -11.59 -9.59
CA ILE A 237 9.39 -10.68 -8.87
C ILE A 237 9.21 -11.11 -7.41
N LEU A 238 8.93 -12.38 -7.16
CA LEU A 238 8.67 -12.89 -5.80
C LEU A 238 9.86 -12.69 -4.87
N GLU A 239 11.05 -13.07 -5.32
CA GLU A 239 12.25 -12.99 -4.48
C GLU A 239 12.67 -11.53 -4.26
N THR A 240 12.63 -10.71 -5.31
CA THR A 240 12.95 -9.27 -5.20
C THR A 240 12.01 -8.55 -4.22
N GLU A 241 10.70 -8.84 -4.24
CA GLU A 241 9.78 -8.23 -3.29
C GLU A 241 10.05 -8.65 -1.84
N LYS A 242 10.40 -9.92 -1.62
CA LYS A 242 10.80 -10.42 -0.29
C LYS A 242 12.04 -9.71 0.23
N GLU A 243 13.04 -9.50 -0.62
CA GLU A 243 14.29 -8.83 -0.27
C GLU A 243 14.08 -7.34 0.02
N LEU A 244 13.23 -6.66 -0.75
CA LEU A 244 13.03 -5.22 -0.65
C LEU A 244 12.01 -4.80 0.44
N LEU A 245 11.11 -5.69 0.85
CA LEU A 245 10.08 -5.37 1.83
C LEU A 245 10.64 -4.92 3.21
N PRO A 246 11.71 -5.54 3.77
CA PRO A 246 12.32 -5.07 5.01
C PRO A 246 12.89 -3.65 4.90
N ASP A 247 13.54 -3.31 3.78
CA ASP A 247 14.06 -1.96 3.53
C ASP A 247 12.91 -0.95 3.43
N ALA A 248 11.88 -1.24 2.64
CA ALA A 248 10.68 -0.41 2.57
C ALA A 248 10.03 -0.21 3.95
N ALA A 249 10.00 -1.25 4.80
CA ALA A 249 9.48 -1.16 6.15
C ALA A 249 10.32 -0.26 7.06
N ALA A 250 11.65 -0.32 6.93
CA ALA A 250 12.57 0.51 7.69
C ALA A 250 12.39 2.00 7.38
N GLN A 251 12.22 2.35 6.10
CA GLN A 251 12.02 3.74 5.67
C GLN A 251 10.67 4.32 6.12
N LEU A 252 9.61 3.50 6.13
CA LEU A 252 8.27 3.94 6.55
C LEU A 252 8.11 4.04 8.08
N PHE A 253 8.96 3.39 8.87
CA PHE A 253 8.87 3.41 10.33
C PHE A 253 9.07 4.79 10.93
N ILE A 254 9.75 5.70 10.23
CA ILE A 254 10.02 7.06 10.69
C ILE A 254 8.70 7.85 10.82
N GLY A 255 7.80 7.75 9.84
CA GLY A 255 6.50 8.44 9.88
C GLY A 255 5.45 7.79 10.77
N LYS A 256 5.49 6.46 10.96
CA LYS A 256 4.48 5.74 11.77
C LYS A 256 4.53 6.05 13.25
N ARG A 257 5.68 6.39 13.82
CA ARG A 257 5.77 6.77 15.25
C ARG A 257 5.06 8.08 15.53
N VAL A 258 5.19 9.07 14.64
CA VAL A 258 4.51 10.36 14.77
C VAL A 258 3.02 10.21 14.50
N SER A 259 2.62 9.45 13.48
CA SER A 259 1.21 9.19 13.16
C SER A 259 0.50 8.40 14.26
N ALA A 260 1.17 7.48 14.94
CA ALA A 260 0.59 6.72 16.06
C ALA A 260 0.31 7.62 17.25
N VAL A 261 1.19 8.56 17.58
CA VAL A 261 0.97 9.55 18.65
C VAL A 261 -0.16 10.52 18.27
N HIS A 262 -0.21 10.96 17.04
CA HIS A 262 -1.28 11.84 16.53
C HIS A 262 -2.64 11.15 16.56
N CYS A 263 -2.70 9.90 16.11
CA CYS A 263 -3.91 9.08 16.16
C CYS A 263 -4.37 8.81 17.59
N LEU A 264 -3.44 8.60 18.53
CA LEU A 264 -3.74 8.36 19.93
C LEU A 264 -4.28 9.60 20.66
N LEU A 265 -3.76 10.78 20.37
CA LEU A 265 -4.28 12.04 20.95
C LEU A 265 -5.66 12.38 20.38
N SER A 266 -5.93 12.09 19.12
CA SER A 266 -7.26 12.23 18.50
C SER A 266 -8.24 11.17 18.99
N LEU A 267 -7.78 9.94 19.24
CA LEU A 267 -8.57 8.82 19.75
C LEU A 267 -9.10 9.06 21.17
N GLN A 268 -8.41 9.83 22.01
CA GLN A 268 -8.85 10.05 23.39
C GLN A 268 -10.26 10.67 23.46
N LYS A 269 -10.67 11.43 22.45
CA LYS A 269 -12.01 12.02 22.34
C LYS A 269 -12.99 11.22 21.47
N MET A 270 -12.48 10.44 20.50
CA MET A 270 -13.30 9.64 19.59
C MET A 270 -13.53 8.20 20.07
N ILE A 271 -12.97 7.80 21.19
CA ILE A 271 -13.03 6.43 21.70
C ILE A 271 -14.46 5.87 21.82
N PRO A 272 -15.48 6.61 22.25
CA PRO A 272 -16.84 6.08 22.27
C PRO A 272 -17.39 5.70 20.90
N TYR A 273 -16.92 6.37 19.82
CA TYR A 273 -17.37 6.16 18.45
C TYR A 273 -16.47 5.20 17.65
N PHE A 274 -15.19 5.14 17.99
CA PHE A 274 -14.23 4.29 17.29
C PHE A 274 -14.42 2.80 17.60
N ILE A 275 -14.99 2.46 18.74
CA ILE A 275 -15.37 1.08 19.11
C ILE A 275 -16.43 0.54 18.15
N MET A 276 -17.25 1.40 17.54
CA MET A 276 -18.28 0.99 16.57
C MET A 276 -17.76 0.81 15.15
N CYS A 277 -16.66 1.44 14.76
CA CYS A 277 -16.17 1.45 13.36
C CYS A 277 -15.00 0.52 13.07
N THR A 278 -14.30 -0.02 14.07
CA THR A 278 -13.16 -0.91 13.84
C THR A 278 -13.32 -2.22 14.59
N SER A 279 -13.99 -3.18 13.96
CA SER A 279 -14.11 -4.57 14.42
C SER A 279 -12.76 -5.33 14.53
N ARG A 280 -11.62 -4.64 14.44
CA ARG A 280 -10.28 -5.24 14.31
C ARG A 280 -9.27 -4.89 15.38
N ILE A 281 -9.58 -3.95 16.26
CA ILE A 281 -8.74 -3.65 17.43
C ILE A 281 -9.56 -3.96 18.68
N GLN A 282 -9.30 -5.08 19.32
CA GLN A 282 -9.88 -5.37 20.62
C GLN A 282 -9.13 -4.55 21.65
N GLY A 283 -9.81 -3.59 22.28
CA GLY A 283 -9.25 -2.76 23.33
C GLY A 283 -10.21 -2.61 24.51
N ARG A 284 -9.69 -2.52 25.71
CA ARG A 284 -10.41 -2.14 26.91
C ARG A 284 -9.84 -0.85 27.50
N ILE A 285 -10.73 0.09 27.82
CA ILE A 285 -10.35 1.30 28.53
C ILE A 285 -10.81 1.15 29.96
N ILE A 286 -9.86 1.28 30.88
CA ILE A 286 -10.14 1.28 32.32
C ILE A 286 -9.81 2.67 32.86
N LYS A 287 -10.82 3.37 33.34
CA LYS A 287 -10.64 4.61 34.04
C LYS A 287 -10.55 4.31 35.56
N SER A 288 -9.48 4.72 36.19
CA SER A 288 -9.35 4.79 37.64
C SER A 288 -9.00 6.23 38.04
N SER A 289 -9.29 6.62 39.28
CA SER A 289 -9.06 7.97 39.77
C SER A 289 -7.67 8.50 39.40
N GLY A 290 -7.59 9.44 38.48
CA GLY A 290 -6.38 10.13 38.04
C GLY A 290 -5.58 9.44 36.88
N ASN A 291 -5.95 8.24 36.44
CA ASN A 291 -5.22 7.54 35.37
C ASN A 291 -6.18 6.94 34.35
N THR A 292 -5.90 7.14 33.08
CA THR A 292 -6.58 6.44 31.97
C THR A 292 -5.63 5.41 31.36
N ARG A 293 -6.04 4.16 31.32
CA ARG A 293 -5.28 3.07 30.69
C ARG A 293 -6.04 2.56 29.47
N ALA A 294 -5.42 2.64 28.32
CA ALA A 294 -5.92 2.02 27.11
C ALA A 294 -5.12 0.76 26.82
N PHE A 295 -5.81 -0.36 26.67
CA PHE A 295 -5.23 -1.65 26.30
C PHE A 295 -5.58 -1.91 24.84
N LEU A 296 -4.59 -1.95 23.98
CA LEU A 296 -4.76 -2.29 22.59
C LEU A 296 -4.13 -3.66 22.34
N ARG A 297 -4.90 -4.58 21.81
CA ARG A 297 -4.44 -5.93 21.48
C ARG A 297 -4.32 -6.09 19.95
N LYS A 298 -3.17 -6.57 19.52
CA LYS A 298 -2.94 -6.96 18.13
C LYS A 298 -2.29 -8.34 18.13
N GLY A 299 -3.06 -9.38 17.85
CA GLY A 299 -2.58 -10.76 17.93
C GLY A 299 -2.16 -11.14 19.37
N SER A 300 -0.93 -11.62 19.54
CA SER A 300 -0.33 -11.93 20.85
C SER A 300 0.36 -10.74 21.52
N GLU A 301 0.38 -9.57 20.87
CA GLU A 301 1.03 -8.38 21.39
C GLU A 301 0.01 -7.44 22.03
N TYR A 302 0.35 -6.92 23.19
CA TYR A 302 -0.41 -5.90 23.89
C TYR A 302 0.38 -4.61 23.96
N VAL A 303 -0.26 -3.50 23.58
CA VAL A 303 0.27 -2.16 23.85
C VAL A 303 -0.57 -1.56 24.94
N ILE A 304 0.05 -1.29 26.07
CA ILE A 304 -0.58 -0.62 27.21
C ILE A 304 -0.17 0.84 27.17
N ILE A 305 -1.15 1.72 27.00
CA ILE A 305 -0.94 3.16 27.06
C ILE A 305 -1.46 3.64 28.40
N VAL A 306 -0.59 4.14 29.24
CA VAL A 306 -0.93 4.72 30.52
C VAL A 306 -0.77 6.23 30.41
N LEU A 307 -1.89 6.95 30.47
CA LEU A 307 -1.92 8.40 30.66
C LEU A 307 -1.99 8.67 32.15
N SER A 308 -0.90 9.15 32.72
CA SER A 308 -0.87 9.60 34.11
C SER A 308 -1.02 11.12 34.15
N LEU A 309 -2.10 11.60 34.78
CA LEU A 309 -2.34 13.01 35.02
C LEU A 309 -1.87 13.32 36.47
N LYS A 310 -0.63 13.74 36.62
CA LYS A 310 -0.21 14.42 37.85
C LYS A 310 -0.31 15.92 37.63
N SER A 311 -0.72 16.66 38.68
CA SER A 311 -1.24 18.01 38.64
C SER A 311 -0.47 19.06 37.82
N ASP A 312 0.79 18.88 37.55
CA ASP A 312 1.62 19.88 36.84
C ASP A 312 2.44 19.34 35.67
N ARG A 313 2.41 18.03 35.38
CA ARG A 313 3.08 17.45 34.24
C ARG A 313 2.30 16.27 33.66
N LYS A 314 1.95 16.35 32.38
CA LYS A 314 1.34 15.23 31.65
C LYS A 314 2.45 14.32 31.17
N VAL A 315 2.54 13.11 31.69
CA VAL A 315 3.53 12.12 31.27
C VAL A 315 2.81 10.97 30.57
N LEU A 316 3.18 10.72 29.34
CA LEU A 316 2.69 9.59 28.55
C LEU A 316 3.65 8.42 28.71
N HIS A 317 3.19 7.35 29.36
CA HIS A 317 3.92 6.09 29.44
C HIS A 317 3.36 5.10 28.43
N ILE A 318 4.20 4.66 27.49
CA ILE A 318 3.85 3.58 26.56
C ILE A 318 4.60 2.34 27.02
N ARG A 319 3.85 1.29 27.39
CA ARG A 319 4.41 -0.01 27.73
C ARG A 319 3.97 -1.02 26.68
N GLN A 320 4.92 -1.71 26.10
CA GLN A 320 4.68 -2.81 25.18
C GLN A 320 4.91 -4.13 25.93
N ALA A 321 3.92 -5.00 25.88
CA ALA A 321 4.04 -6.35 26.42
C ALA A 321 3.89 -7.37 25.28
N VAL A 322 4.81 -8.32 25.22
CA VAL A 322 4.76 -9.46 24.29
C VAL A 322 4.62 -10.71 25.14
N GLY A 323 3.49 -11.42 25.01
CA GLY A 323 3.18 -12.58 25.83
C GLY A 323 2.84 -12.23 27.29
N SER A 324 3.07 -13.15 28.20
CA SER A 324 2.82 -12.98 29.65
C SER A 324 3.92 -12.20 30.40
N HIS A 325 4.97 -11.75 29.72
CA HIS A 325 6.11 -11.09 30.35
C HIS A 325 6.31 -9.67 29.80
N PHE A 326 6.43 -8.70 30.70
CA PHE A 326 6.81 -7.33 30.37
C PHE A 326 8.28 -7.27 29.98
N ARG A 327 8.56 -6.99 28.68
CA ARG A 327 9.92 -6.69 28.22
C ARG A 327 10.05 -5.20 27.95
N LYS A 328 10.92 -4.57 28.76
CA LYS A 328 11.40 -3.17 28.67
C LYS A 328 10.35 -2.06 28.77
N GLU A 329 10.51 -1.27 29.81
CA GLU A 329 9.91 0.07 29.93
C GLU A 329 10.57 1.00 28.90
N VAL A 330 9.83 1.41 27.91
CA VAL A 330 10.24 2.52 27.04
C VAL A 330 9.74 3.79 27.70
N ARG A 331 10.58 4.42 28.49
CA ARG A 331 10.30 5.76 29.02
C ARG A 331 10.48 6.78 27.89
N THR A 332 9.41 7.13 27.23
CA THR A 332 9.39 8.31 26.39
C THR A 332 8.70 9.41 27.20
N CYS A 333 9.48 10.22 27.87
CA CYS A 333 9.00 11.48 28.43
C CYS A 333 8.76 12.43 27.27
N LEU A 334 7.51 12.64 26.90
CA LEU A 334 7.10 13.83 26.17
C LEU A 334 6.70 14.84 27.27
N LEU A 335 7.55 15.82 27.53
CA LEU A 335 7.17 17.02 28.25
C LEU A 335 6.18 17.77 27.33
N LEU A 336 4.92 17.75 27.71
CA LEU A 336 3.85 18.57 27.14
C LEU A 336 3.77 19.90 27.91
#